data_b7ebbbec158327abe6892b49815fe95f
#
_entry.id   b7ebbbec158327abe6892b49815fe95f
#
_cell.length_a   1.000
_cell.length_b   1.000
_cell.length_c   1.000
_cell.angle_alpha   90.00
_cell.angle_beta   90.00
_cell.angle_gamma   90.00
#
_symmetry.space_group_name_H-M   'P 1'
#
loop_
_entity.id
_entity.type
_entity.pdbx_description
1 polymer ?
#
loop_
_entity_poly.entity_id
_entity_poly.type
_entity_poly.pdbx_seq_one_letter_code
_entity_poly.pdbx_strand_id
1 'polypeptide(L)'
;MHPSYTSKFPELGFYGLPGHSRTPRDILQQAQDAEALGIGNIMISERADYKEISALCGAVAAVTQSIYIGTSGTNLNTRHPVITASIGSTLNSLSEGRFALGLAKGVGLRWKAMNVDFPTFEREAEFIALMRKLWRGERELGHQSALGQYPALHLADYVSEDIPVLYVGFGPKSLQQAGKVYDGAHLHTFMSDQALSEAVAHFRAGEAETGRSGGKLWSVFATACDVSEERYLKLIVARLATYLQIPGYGEALVNVNGWDMDTLQAFRKAPIVASMTGAIDSVASYTELAEID
;
A
#
# COMPACT_ATOMS: atom_id res chain seq x y z
N MET A 1 8.80 0.90 30.61
CA MET A 1 9.20 -0.19 29.69
C MET A 1 8.03 -1.13 29.63
N HIS A 2 7.25 -1.08 28.55
CA HIS A 2 6.25 -2.09 28.29
C HIS A 2 6.94 -3.42 27.99
N PRO A 3 6.39 -4.57 28.40
CA PRO A 3 6.93 -5.85 28.01
C PRO A 3 6.96 -5.88 26.49
N SER A 4 8.13 -6.08 25.91
CA SER A 4 8.29 -6.21 24.47
C SER A 4 7.55 -7.47 24.02
N TYR A 5 6.31 -7.33 23.64
CA TYR A 5 5.62 -8.37 22.86
C TYR A 5 6.35 -8.49 21.53
N THR A 6 7.22 -9.45 21.43
CA THR A 6 7.89 -9.79 20.17
C THR A 6 7.02 -10.79 19.46
N SER A 7 6.56 -10.43 18.26
CA SER A 7 5.88 -11.40 17.40
C SER A 7 6.80 -12.58 17.11
N LYS A 8 6.24 -13.77 17.00
CA LYS A 8 7.00 -15.00 16.69
C LYS A 8 7.65 -14.96 15.30
N PHE A 9 6.97 -14.27 14.37
CA PHE A 9 7.37 -14.14 12.97
C PHE A 9 7.35 -12.65 12.56
N PRO A 10 8.33 -11.85 12.99
CA PRO A 10 8.34 -10.40 12.76
C PRO A 10 8.48 -10.03 11.28
N GLU A 11 9.03 -10.90 10.45
CA GLU A 11 9.16 -10.70 9.01
C GLU A 11 7.90 -11.09 8.22
N LEU A 12 6.97 -11.80 8.84
CA LEU A 12 5.71 -12.16 8.19
C LEU A 12 4.66 -11.08 8.38
N GLY A 13 3.89 -10.86 7.33
CA GLY A 13 2.74 -9.97 7.36
C GLY A 13 1.63 -10.50 6.47
N PHE A 14 0.48 -9.86 6.55
CA PHE A 14 -0.63 -10.16 5.66
C PHE A 14 -1.40 -8.89 5.28
N TYR A 15 -2.16 -8.97 4.20
CA TYR A 15 -3.11 -7.93 3.82
C TYR A 15 -4.43 -8.11 4.56
N GLY A 16 -4.78 -7.14 5.38
CA GLY A 16 -6.10 -7.08 6.04
C GLY A 16 -7.18 -6.72 5.02
N LEU A 17 -8.33 -7.41 5.09
CA LEU A 17 -9.48 -7.22 4.20
C LEU A 17 -9.09 -7.24 2.71
N PRO A 18 -8.50 -8.30 2.18
CA PRO A 18 -8.14 -8.36 0.77
C PRO A 18 -9.38 -8.36 -0.11
N GLY A 19 -9.31 -7.70 -1.28
CA GLY A 19 -10.42 -7.62 -2.23
C GLY A 19 -11.65 -6.89 -1.68
N HIS A 20 -12.83 -7.46 -1.93
CA HIS A 20 -14.13 -6.97 -1.45
C HIS A 20 -14.58 -7.79 -0.25
N SER A 21 -14.29 -7.32 0.96
CA SER A 21 -14.78 -7.93 2.19
C SER A 21 -16.26 -7.65 2.41
N ARG A 22 -16.98 -8.56 3.05
CA ARG A 22 -18.42 -8.40 3.35
C ARG A 22 -18.68 -7.28 4.33
N THR A 23 -17.79 -7.09 5.29
CA THR A 23 -17.89 -6.05 6.32
C THR A 23 -16.50 -5.58 6.74
N PRO A 24 -16.30 -4.28 7.01
CA PRO A 24 -15.04 -3.78 7.56
C PRO A 24 -14.76 -4.35 8.96
N ARG A 25 -15.75 -4.87 9.65
CA ARG A 25 -15.61 -5.46 10.99
C ARG A 25 -14.74 -6.72 11.01
N ASP A 26 -14.63 -7.43 9.88
CA ASP A 26 -13.81 -8.64 9.77
C ASP A 26 -12.31 -8.36 10.07
N ILE A 27 -11.86 -7.11 9.91
CA ILE A 27 -10.47 -6.71 10.20
C ILE A 27 -10.10 -6.99 11.67
N LEU A 28 -11.04 -6.86 12.60
CA LEU A 28 -10.78 -7.04 14.02
C LEU A 28 -10.38 -8.48 14.32
N GLN A 29 -11.16 -9.43 13.81
CA GLN A 29 -10.86 -10.85 14.00
C GLN A 29 -9.58 -11.25 13.25
N GLN A 30 -9.39 -10.79 12.00
CA GLN A 30 -8.17 -11.06 11.24
C GLN A 30 -6.91 -10.58 11.97
N ALA A 31 -6.95 -9.39 12.57
CA ALA A 31 -5.81 -8.83 13.30
C ALA A 31 -5.52 -9.62 14.59
N GLN A 32 -6.55 -9.97 15.35
CA GLN A 32 -6.41 -10.75 16.59
C GLN A 32 -5.92 -12.19 16.31
N ASP A 33 -6.44 -12.83 15.27
CA ASP A 33 -5.99 -14.17 14.86
C ASP A 33 -4.53 -14.16 14.42
N ALA A 34 -4.14 -13.16 13.63
CA ALA A 34 -2.76 -13.00 13.18
C ALA A 34 -1.80 -12.76 14.35
N GLU A 35 -2.18 -11.89 15.29
CA GLU A 35 -1.40 -11.66 16.51
C GLU A 35 -1.26 -12.93 17.35
N ALA A 36 -2.34 -13.68 17.53
CA ALA A 36 -2.32 -14.96 18.24
C ALA A 36 -1.43 -16.02 17.57
N LEU A 37 -1.35 -15.99 16.24
CA LEU A 37 -0.43 -16.83 15.46
C LEU A 37 1.02 -16.34 15.51
N GLY A 38 1.27 -15.15 16.04
CA GLY A 38 2.59 -14.52 16.12
C GLY A 38 3.05 -13.85 14.83
N ILE A 39 2.14 -13.52 13.90
CA ILE A 39 2.43 -12.75 12.69
C ILE A 39 2.76 -11.31 13.08
N GLY A 40 3.81 -10.76 12.48
CA GLY A 40 4.39 -9.48 12.90
C GLY A 40 3.72 -8.25 12.31
N ASN A 41 3.05 -8.35 11.15
CA ASN A 41 2.59 -7.17 10.41
C ASN A 41 1.20 -7.37 9.79
N ILE A 42 0.38 -6.31 9.83
CA ILE A 42 -0.82 -6.19 9.03
C ILE A 42 -0.72 -4.97 8.12
N MET A 43 -0.93 -5.17 6.83
CA MET A 43 -0.95 -4.12 5.82
C MET A 43 -2.39 -3.92 5.32
N ILE A 44 -2.85 -2.67 5.30
CA ILE A 44 -4.23 -2.35 4.93
C ILE A 44 -4.22 -1.39 3.76
N SER A 45 -4.92 -1.74 2.67
CA SER A 45 -5.05 -0.86 1.51
C SER A 45 -6.24 0.07 1.64
N GLU A 46 -6.06 1.33 1.26
CA GLU A 46 -7.17 2.27 1.11
C GLU A 46 -7.94 2.01 -0.19
N ARG A 47 -9.25 2.15 -0.10
CA ARG A 47 -10.14 2.20 -1.26
C ARG A 47 -11.09 3.39 -1.05
N ALA A 48 -10.90 4.44 -1.82
CA ALA A 48 -11.56 5.73 -1.62
C ALA A 48 -13.10 5.67 -1.57
N ASP A 49 -13.66 4.61 -2.13
CA ASP A 49 -15.10 4.40 -2.27
C ASP A 49 -15.71 3.48 -1.21
N TYR A 50 -14.90 2.72 -0.42
CA TYR A 50 -15.47 1.79 0.57
C TYR A 50 -14.57 1.39 1.74
N LYS A 51 -13.25 1.63 1.69
CA LYS A 51 -12.33 1.32 2.81
C LYS A 51 -11.55 2.56 3.21
N GLU A 52 -12.05 3.28 4.19
CA GLU A 52 -11.33 4.41 4.78
C GLU A 52 -10.24 3.89 5.71
N ILE A 53 -9.00 4.30 5.46
CA ILE A 53 -7.81 3.66 6.03
C ILE A 53 -7.58 4.00 7.50
N SER A 54 -7.84 5.25 7.91
CA SER A 54 -7.56 5.68 9.28
C SER A 54 -8.49 5.01 10.29
N ALA A 55 -9.77 4.83 9.92
CA ALA A 55 -10.74 4.11 10.73
C ALA A 55 -10.34 2.64 10.92
N LEU A 56 -9.87 1.97 9.85
CA LEU A 56 -9.45 0.57 9.91
C LEU A 56 -8.16 0.38 10.72
N CYS A 57 -7.16 1.23 10.50
CA CYS A 57 -5.92 1.17 11.28
C CYS A 57 -6.17 1.47 12.77
N GLY A 58 -7.03 2.44 13.08
CA GLY A 58 -7.43 2.74 14.46
C GLY A 58 -8.14 1.58 15.13
N ALA A 59 -9.04 0.90 14.41
CA ALA A 59 -9.73 -0.27 14.94
C ALA A 59 -8.77 -1.43 15.23
N VAL A 60 -7.78 -1.68 14.35
CA VAL A 60 -6.74 -2.69 14.58
C VAL A 60 -5.86 -2.31 15.76
N ALA A 61 -5.42 -1.05 15.85
CA ALA A 61 -4.59 -0.57 16.95
C ALA A 61 -5.26 -0.77 18.32
N ALA A 62 -6.59 -0.58 18.38
CA ALA A 62 -7.36 -0.72 19.60
C ALA A 62 -7.54 -2.17 20.10
N VAL A 63 -7.41 -3.17 19.21
CA VAL A 63 -7.66 -4.59 19.55
C VAL A 63 -6.40 -5.45 19.52
N THR A 64 -5.22 -4.87 19.24
CA THR A 64 -3.93 -5.57 19.15
C THR A 64 -2.87 -4.92 20.01
N GLN A 65 -1.83 -5.69 20.39
CA GLN A 65 -0.77 -5.22 21.28
C GLN A 65 0.64 -5.35 20.70
N SER A 66 0.86 -6.22 19.71
CA SER A 66 2.20 -6.55 19.19
C SER A 66 2.35 -6.42 17.69
N ILE A 67 1.27 -6.57 16.92
CA ILE A 67 1.32 -6.54 15.46
C ILE A 67 1.56 -5.12 14.95
N TYR A 68 2.50 -4.94 14.04
CA TYR A 68 2.75 -3.68 13.33
C TYR A 68 1.66 -3.41 12.29
N ILE A 69 1.26 -2.15 12.18
CA ILE A 69 0.14 -1.71 11.35
C ILE A 69 0.66 -0.77 10.27
N GLY A 70 0.52 -1.15 9.00
CA GLY A 70 0.92 -0.31 7.89
C GLY A 70 -0.24 0.02 6.95
N THR A 71 -0.30 1.26 6.46
CA THR A 71 -1.13 1.53 5.30
C THR A 71 -0.43 1.02 4.04
N SER A 72 -1.16 0.35 3.11
CA SER A 72 -0.55 -0.20 1.90
C SER A 72 -1.49 -0.08 0.68
N GLY A 73 -1.65 1.12 0.23
CA GLY A 73 -1.23 2.42 0.76
C GLY A 73 -2.38 3.40 0.73
N THR A 74 -2.19 4.44 1.51
CA THR A 74 -2.97 5.67 1.37
C THR A 74 -2.34 6.60 0.32
N ASN A 75 -2.81 7.83 0.24
CA ASN A 75 -2.34 8.81 -0.73
C ASN A 75 -2.19 10.20 -0.08
N LEU A 76 -1.43 11.06 -0.76
CA LEU A 76 -1.18 12.43 -0.28
C LEU A 76 -2.20 13.47 -0.83
N ASN A 77 -3.07 13.07 -1.76
CA ASN A 77 -3.86 14.02 -2.55
C ASN A 77 -5.26 14.29 -2.00
N THR A 78 -5.85 13.34 -1.29
CA THR A 78 -7.26 13.41 -0.86
C THR A 78 -7.46 14.04 0.51
N ARG A 79 -6.35 14.35 1.21
CA ARG A 79 -6.40 14.94 2.55
C ARG A 79 -5.47 16.14 2.65
N HIS A 80 -5.87 17.11 3.46
CA HIS A 80 -4.98 18.21 3.84
C HIS A 80 -3.74 17.67 4.59
N PRO A 81 -2.51 18.18 4.36
CA PRO A 81 -1.29 17.66 4.99
C PRO A 81 -1.36 17.54 6.51
N VAL A 82 -1.92 18.54 7.20
CA VAL A 82 -2.10 18.49 8.67
C VAL A 82 -2.99 17.33 9.10
N ILE A 83 -4.03 17.02 8.31
CA ILE A 83 -4.91 15.87 8.64
C ILE A 83 -4.14 14.56 8.51
N THR A 84 -3.33 14.40 7.45
CA THR A 84 -2.51 13.17 7.31
C THR A 84 -1.44 13.08 8.40
N ALA A 85 -0.82 14.19 8.77
CA ALA A 85 0.14 14.21 9.88
C ALA A 85 -0.55 13.85 11.22
N SER A 86 -1.74 14.38 11.48
CA SER A 86 -2.55 14.05 12.66
C SER A 86 -2.97 12.57 12.68
N ILE A 87 -3.38 12.01 11.55
CA ILE A 87 -3.69 10.58 11.43
C ILE A 87 -2.46 9.76 11.82
N GLY A 88 -1.29 10.06 11.24
CA GLY A 88 -0.05 9.35 11.52
C GLY A 88 0.30 9.40 13.00
N SER A 89 0.31 10.57 13.61
CA SER A 89 0.68 10.73 15.01
C SER A 89 -0.34 10.12 15.97
N THR A 90 -1.64 10.23 15.66
CA THR A 90 -2.69 9.58 16.45
C THR A 90 -2.59 8.05 16.40
N LEU A 91 -2.41 7.48 15.20
CA LEU A 91 -2.28 6.04 15.03
C LEU A 91 -0.99 5.50 15.66
N ASN A 92 0.10 6.24 15.56
CA ASN A 92 1.35 5.87 16.20
C ASN A 92 1.23 5.87 17.73
N SER A 93 0.60 6.88 18.30
CA SER A 93 0.33 6.96 19.73
C SER A 93 -0.63 5.86 20.19
N LEU A 94 -1.74 5.66 19.48
CA LEU A 94 -2.75 4.64 19.79
C LEU A 94 -2.19 3.22 19.72
N SER A 95 -1.26 2.97 18.80
CA SER A 95 -0.60 1.68 18.63
C SER A 95 0.72 1.54 19.43
N GLU A 96 1.07 2.53 20.26
CA GLU A 96 2.33 2.51 21.02
C GLU A 96 3.58 2.33 20.13
N GLY A 97 3.65 3.08 19.02
CA GLY A 97 4.80 3.07 18.12
C GLY A 97 4.79 1.96 17.06
N ARG A 98 3.66 1.25 16.85
CA ARG A 98 3.55 0.15 15.88
C ARG A 98 2.96 0.57 14.52
N PHE A 99 2.92 1.85 14.20
CA PHE A 99 2.32 2.35 12.96
C PHE A 99 3.37 2.74 11.91
N ALA A 100 3.08 2.48 10.64
CA ALA A 100 3.84 2.95 9.48
C ALA A 100 2.91 3.55 8.43
N LEU A 101 3.28 4.71 7.89
CA LEU A 101 2.54 5.40 6.83
C LEU A 101 3.03 4.95 5.45
N GLY A 102 2.27 4.08 4.79
CA GLY A 102 2.56 3.69 3.40
C GLY A 102 1.78 4.56 2.41
N LEU A 103 2.49 5.16 1.47
CA LEU A 103 1.95 6.04 0.44
C LEU A 103 2.04 5.40 -0.94
N ALA A 104 0.95 5.47 -1.70
CA ALA A 104 0.84 5.01 -3.07
C ALA A 104 0.45 6.15 -4.00
N LYS A 105 0.97 6.15 -5.22
CA LYS A 105 0.51 7.09 -6.27
C LYS A 105 -0.92 6.81 -6.73
N GLY A 106 -1.38 5.57 -6.57
CA GLY A 106 -2.68 5.13 -7.03
C GLY A 106 -2.77 5.01 -8.56
N VAL A 107 -3.99 4.88 -9.06
CA VAL A 107 -4.29 4.69 -10.49
C VAL A 107 -4.76 6.01 -11.09
N GLY A 108 -4.07 6.50 -12.12
CA GLY A 108 -4.35 7.81 -12.73
C GLY A 108 -5.79 7.99 -13.23
N LEU A 109 -6.39 6.93 -13.77
CA LEU A 109 -7.80 6.96 -14.20
C LEU A 109 -8.76 7.27 -13.04
N ARG A 110 -8.50 6.72 -11.85
CA ARG A 110 -9.30 6.97 -10.65
C ARG A 110 -9.17 8.44 -10.19
N TRP A 111 -7.94 8.97 -10.16
CA TRP A 111 -7.71 10.37 -9.77
C TRP A 111 -8.40 11.31 -10.74
N LYS A 112 -8.33 11.04 -12.05
CA LYS A 112 -9.05 11.81 -13.07
C LYS A 112 -10.57 11.79 -12.84
N ALA A 113 -11.14 10.62 -12.53
CA ALA A 113 -12.57 10.48 -12.23
C ALA A 113 -12.99 11.24 -10.96
N MET A 114 -12.09 11.36 -9.98
CA MET A 114 -12.31 12.10 -8.74
C MET A 114 -11.95 13.60 -8.84
N ASN A 115 -11.49 14.07 -10.00
CA ASN A 115 -10.97 15.42 -10.20
C ASN A 115 -9.84 15.78 -9.21
N VAL A 116 -8.91 14.85 -9.04
CA VAL A 116 -7.74 14.98 -8.16
C VAL A 116 -6.48 14.83 -9.01
N ASP A 117 -5.48 15.67 -8.77
CA ASP A 117 -4.22 15.62 -9.49
C ASP A 117 -3.45 14.32 -9.22
N PHE A 118 -2.72 13.83 -10.23
CA PHE A 118 -1.81 12.72 -10.05
C PHE A 118 -0.55 13.19 -9.30
N PRO A 119 -0.06 12.48 -8.25
CA PRO A 119 1.10 12.92 -7.48
C PRO A 119 2.39 12.80 -8.29
N THR A 120 3.21 13.87 -8.24
CA THR A 120 4.57 13.86 -8.78
C THR A 120 5.56 13.39 -7.71
N PHE A 121 6.76 13.00 -8.11
CA PHE A 121 7.84 12.66 -7.16
C PHE A 121 8.26 13.84 -6.28
N GLU A 122 8.24 15.05 -6.85
CA GLU A 122 8.53 16.27 -6.11
C GLU A 122 7.49 16.48 -4.99
N ARG A 123 6.22 16.36 -5.30
CA ARG A 123 5.14 16.45 -4.30
C ARG A 123 5.26 15.38 -3.20
N GLU A 124 5.65 14.15 -3.57
CA GLU A 124 5.89 13.09 -2.58
C GLU A 124 7.06 13.42 -1.66
N ALA A 125 8.20 13.87 -2.20
CA ALA A 125 9.36 14.21 -1.42
C ALA A 125 9.10 15.38 -0.45
N GLU A 126 8.45 16.43 -0.93
CA GLU A 126 8.04 17.57 -0.11
C GLU A 126 7.01 17.17 0.96
N PHE A 127 6.06 16.29 0.60
CA PHE A 127 5.07 15.80 1.54
C PHE A 127 5.73 15.04 2.70
N ILE A 128 6.67 14.15 2.41
CA ILE A 128 7.38 13.38 3.43
C ILE A 128 8.20 14.32 4.31
N ALA A 129 8.91 15.28 3.72
CA ALA A 129 9.67 16.28 4.47
C ALA A 129 8.76 17.09 5.41
N LEU A 130 7.59 17.49 4.93
CA LEU A 130 6.59 18.20 5.72
C LEU A 130 6.03 17.32 6.86
N MET A 131 5.71 16.04 6.59
CA MET A 131 5.24 15.12 7.63
C MET A 131 6.26 15.02 8.77
N ARG A 132 7.53 14.84 8.44
CA ARG A 132 8.60 14.76 9.44
C ARG A 132 8.74 16.05 10.30
N LYS A 133 8.62 17.25 9.68
CA LYS A 133 8.60 18.51 10.40
C LYS A 133 7.41 18.58 11.39
N LEU A 134 6.20 18.28 10.89
CA LEU A 134 5.00 18.32 11.71
C LEU A 134 5.07 17.32 12.88
N TRP A 135 5.56 16.11 12.64
CA TRP A 135 5.74 15.09 13.68
C TRP A 135 6.81 15.46 14.72
N ARG A 136 7.78 16.33 14.40
CA ARG A 136 8.69 16.92 15.38
C ARG A 136 8.09 18.12 16.14
N GLY A 137 6.83 18.46 15.85
CA GLY A 137 6.15 19.61 16.47
C GLY A 137 6.59 20.96 15.90
N GLU A 138 7.27 20.97 14.75
CA GLU A 138 7.69 22.21 14.10
C GLU A 138 6.46 22.95 13.54
N ARG A 139 6.53 24.28 13.58
CA ARG A 139 5.56 25.15 12.90
C ARG A 139 6.10 25.52 11.53
N GLU A 140 5.31 25.26 10.51
CA GLU A 140 5.59 25.65 9.14
C GLU A 140 4.73 26.86 8.80
N LEU A 141 5.34 28.03 8.67
CA LEU A 141 4.62 29.28 8.37
C LEU A 141 4.91 29.74 6.94
N GLY A 142 3.87 30.13 6.21
CA GLY A 142 4.00 30.61 4.84
C GLY A 142 4.52 29.55 3.86
N HIS A 143 4.14 28.30 4.08
CA HIS A 143 4.56 27.18 3.22
C HIS A 143 4.13 27.41 1.77
N GLN A 144 5.09 27.32 0.85
CA GLN A 144 4.86 27.39 -0.58
C GLN A 144 5.68 26.30 -1.28
N SER A 145 5.01 25.38 -1.92
CA SER A 145 5.66 24.27 -2.59
C SER A 145 4.75 23.63 -3.65
N ALA A 146 5.20 22.55 -4.27
CA ALA A 146 4.38 21.72 -5.15
C ALA A 146 3.14 21.11 -4.45
N LEU A 147 3.11 21.07 -3.12
CA LEU A 147 1.94 20.64 -2.35
C LEU A 147 0.83 21.68 -2.32
N GLY A 148 1.18 22.95 -2.46
CA GLY A 148 0.27 24.07 -2.38
C GLY A 148 0.80 25.21 -1.50
N GLN A 149 -0.11 26.11 -1.15
CA GLN A 149 0.20 27.27 -0.30
C GLN A 149 -0.60 27.18 0.99
N TYR A 150 0.10 27.19 2.12
CA TYR A 150 -0.51 27.08 3.43
C TYR A 150 0.04 28.19 4.34
N PRO A 151 -0.81 29.09 4.87
CA PRO A 151 -0.38 30.15 5.76
C PRO A 151 0.30 29.63 7.03
N ALA A 152 -0.22 28.55 7.60
CA ALA A 152 0.37 27.91 8.76
C ALA A 152 -0.02 26.43 8.83
N LEU A 153 0.95 25.58 9.16
CA LEU A 153 0.77 24.15 9.41
C LEU A 153 1.44 23.82 10.76
N HIS A 154 0.75 23.07 11.60
CA HIS A 154 1.24 22.68 12.93
C HIS A 154 0.41 21.54 13.50
N LEU A 155 1.06 20.66 14.26
CA LEU A 155 0.38 19.71 15.16
C LEU A 155 0.53 20.22 16.61
N ALA A 156 -0.60 20.30 17.34
CA ALA A 156 -0.60 20.79 18.72
C ALA A 156 -0.13 19.73 19.72
N ASP A 157 -0.50 18.46 19.49
CA ASP A 157 -0.30 17.34 20.40
C ASP A 157 0.11 16.07 19.65
N TYR A 158 0.46 15.01 20.39
CA TYR A 158 0.84 13.69 19.88
C TYR A 158 2.00 13.72 18.89
N VAL A 159 3.05 14.51 19.23
CA VAL A 159 4.25 14.58 18.40
C VAL A 159 4.99 13.24 18.44
N SER A 160 5.39 12.74 17.28
CA SER A 160 6.11 11.47 17.13
C SER A 160 7.04 11.52 15.93
N GLU A 161 8.35 11.49 16.18
CA GLU A 161 9.37 11.62 15.13
C GLU A 161 9.57 10.35 14.31
N ASP A 162 9.32 9.19 14.91
CA ASP A 162 9.79 7.89 14.41
C ASP A 162 8.75 7.13 13.58
N ILE A 163 7.78 7.81 12.97
CA ILE A 163 6.80 7.15 12.11
C ILE A 163 7.45 6.80 10.77
N PRO A 164 7.65 5.51 10.45
CA PRO A 164 8.21 5.12 9.16
C PRO A 164 7.26 5.49 8.01
N VAL A 165 7.83 5.99 6.91
CA VAL A 165 7.08 6.27 5.69
C VAL A 165 7.52 5.30 4.60
N LEU A 166 6.59 4.49 4.10
CA LEU A 166 6.82 3.45 3.12
C LEU A 166 6.27 3.85 1.74
N TYR A 167 7.05 3.59 0.71
CA TYR A 167 6.55 3.66 -0.67
C TYR A 167 5.74 2.41 -1.00
N VAL A 168 4.57 2.55 -1.61
CA VAL A 168 3.76 1.42 -2.05
C VAL A 168 3.66 1.42 -3.56
N GLY A 169 4.40 0.52 -4.21
CA GLY A 169 4.47 0.43 -5.66
C GLY A 169 5.64 -0.43 -6.14
N PHE A 170 5.80 -0.53 -7.45
CA PHE A 170 6.74 -1.50 -8.06
C PHE A 170 7.47 -1.00 -9.32
N GLY A 171 7.13 0.18 -9.85
CA GLY A 171 7.79 0.68 -11.07
C GLY A 171 9.25 1.07 -10.83
N PRO A 172 10.18 0.75 -11.77
CA PRO A 172 11.63 0.94 -11.60
C PRO A 172 12.02 2.38 -11.21
N LYS A 173 11.58 3.36 -12.00
CA LYS A 173 11.84 4.78 -11.73
C LYS A 173 11.24 5.24 -10.41
N SER A 174 10.07 4.72 -10.07
CA SER A 174 9.39 5.06 -8.82
C SER A 174 10.15 4.51 -7.61
N LEU A 175 10.64 3.28 -7.69
CA LEU A 175 11.43 2.67 -6.63
C LEU A 175 12.77 3.37 -6.43
N GLN A 176 13.45 3.77 -7.51
CA GLN A 176 14.68 4.56 -7.40
C GLN A 176 14.44 5.92 -6.73
N GLN A 177 13.35 6.62 -7.10
CA GLN A 177 12.98 7.86 -6.41
C GLN A 177 12.56 7.61 -4.95
N ALA A 178 11.85 6.52 -4.69
CA ALA A 178 11.47 6.13 -3.33
C ALA A 178 12.69 5.89 -2.43
N GLY A 179 13.73 5.23 -2.90
CA GLY A 179 14.96 5.02 -2.15
C GLY A 179 15.61 6.31 -1.65
N LYS A 180 15.38 7.44 -2.32
CA LYS A 180 15.92 8.74 -1.93
C LYS A 180 15.26 9.33 -0.68
N VAL A 181 13.99 9.03 -0.41
CA VAL A 181 13.19 9.77 0.57
C VAL A 181 12.38 8.90 1.55
N TYR A 182 12.00 7.67 1.15
CA TYR A 182 11.21 6.75 1.98
C TYR A 182 12.10 5.87 2.87
N ASP A 183 11.55 5.35 3.95
CA ASP A 183 12.24 4.46 4.88
C ASP A 183 12.17 2.99 4.46
N GLY A 184 11.43 2.71 3.41
CA GLY A 184 11.29 1.39 2.82
C GLY A 184 10.23 1.37 1.73
N ALA A 185 9.93 0.18 1.23
CA ALA A 185 8.89 0.00 0.23
C ALA A 185 8.08 -1.28 0.47
N HIS A 186 6.81 -1.23 0.09
CA HIS A 186 5.91 -2.35 0.00
C HIS A 186 5.64 -2.63 -1.48
N LEU A 187 6.21 -3.73 -1.97
CA LEU A 187 6.20 -4.10 -3.37
C LEU A 187 4.87 -4.74 -3.77
N HIS A 188 4.67 -4.93 -5.05
CA HIS A 188 3.45 -5.52 -5.59
C HIS A 188 3.45 -7.06 -5.43
N THR A 189 2.25 -7.64 -5.35
CA THR A 189 2.07 -9.08 -5.55
C THR A 189 2.24 -9.44 -7.04
N PHE A 190 2.44 -10.69 -7.40
CA PHE A 190 2.67 -11.14 -8.78
C PHE A 190 3.94 -10.58 -9.44
N MET A 191 5.02 -10.49 -8.69
CA MET A 191 6.35 -10.21 -9.21
C MET A 191 7.16 -11.51 -9.27
N SER A 192 7.84 -11.75 -10.40
CA SER A 192 8.82 -12.83 -10.54
C SER A 192 10.05 -12.58 -9.66
N ASP A 193 10.84 -13.60 -9.39
CA ASP A 193 12.09 -13.49 -8.62
C ASP A 193 13.04 -12.45 -9.24
N GLN A 194 13.12 -12.42 -10.57
CA GLN A 194 13.91 -11.42 -11.28
C GLN A 194 13.35 -10.01 -11.06
N ALA A 195 12.04 -9.82 -11.23
CA ALA A 195 11.40 -8.53 -11.01
C ALA A 195 11.57 -8.04 -9.56
N LEU A 196 11.52 -8.94 -8.58
CA LEU A 196 11.79 -8.62 -7.18
C LEU A 196 13.25 -8.20 -6.96
N SER A 197 14.20 -8.93 -7.55
CA SER A 197 15.62 -8.59 -7.46
C SER A 197 15.92 -7.22 -8.08
N GLU A 198 15.34 -6.93 -9.23
CA GLU A 198 15.46 -5.62 -9.89
C GLU A 198 14.80 -4.51 -9.10
N ALA A 199 13.61 -4.76 -8.50
CA ALA A 199 12.94 -3.80 -7.63
C ALA A 199 13.79 -3.42 -6.42
N VAL A 200 14.43 -4.40 -5.78
CA VAL A 200 15.39 -4.16 -4.70
C VAL A 200 16.57 -3.33 -5.18
N ALA A 201 17.15 -3.68 -6.33
CA ALA A 201 18.29 -2.95 -6.88
C ALA A 201 17.95 -1.48 -7.18
N HIS A 202 16.79 -1.21 -7.76
CA HIS A 202 16.33 0.16 -8.02
C HIS A 202 16.15 0.98 -6.74
N PHE A 203 15.55 0.42 -5.71
CA PHE A 203 15.38 1.11 -4.43
C PHE A 203 16.76 1.40 -3.80
N ARG A 204 17.66 0.41 -3.77
CA ARG A 204 19.04 0.57 -3.25
C ARG A 204 19.85 1.60 -4.02
N ALA A 205 19.69 1.69 -5.34
CA ALA A 205 20.30 2.71 -6.16
C ALA A 205 19.85 4.13 -5.72
N GLY A 206 18.56 4.30 -5.46
CA GLY A 206 18.04 5.57 -4.93
C GLY A 206 18.58 5.93 -3.56
N GLU A 207 18.72 4.97 -2.66
CA GLU A 207 19.37 5.17 -1.35
C GLU A 207 20.83 5.63 -1.52
N ALA A 208 21.58 4.94 -2.38
CA ALA A 208 23.00 5.27 -2.61
C ALA A 208 23.21 6.69 -3.15
N GLU A 209 22.32 7.17 -4.05
CA GLU A 209 22.38 8.53 -4.60
C GLU A 209 22.29 9.64 -3.52
N THR A 210 21.66 9.33 -2.38
CA THR A 210 21.46 10.28 -1.28
C THR A 210 22.20 9.92 0.00
N GLY A 211 23.09 8.91 -0.06
CA GLY A 211 23.84 8.44 1.10
C GLY A 211 22.98 7.74 2.15
N ARG A 212 21.78 7.29 1.79
CA ARG A 212 20.88 6.51 2.64
C ARG A 212 21.18 5.01 2.52
N SER A 213 20.74 4.24 3.48
CA SER A 213 20.83 2.77 3.47
C SER A 213 19.86 2.15 4.47
N GLY A 214 19.63 0.85 4.33
CA GLY A 214 18.91 0.06 5.34
C GLY A 214 17.38 0.14 5.27
N GLY A 215 16.82 0.77 4.24
CA GLY A 215 15.37 0.79 4.02
C GLY A 215 14.81 -0.62 3.91
N LYS A 216 13.70 -0.89 4.59
CA LYS A 216 13.05 -2.21 4.57
C LYS A 216 12.16 -2.36 3.36
N LEU A 217 12.29 -3.49 2.65
CA LEU A 217 11.43 -3.84 1.54
C LEU A 217 10.59 -5.05 1.88
N TRP A 218 9.30 -4.94 1.63
CA TRP A 218 8.32 -5.98 1.84
C TRP A 218 7.79 -6.46 0.50
N SER A 219 7.84 -7.76 0.25
CA SER A 219 7.22 -8.38 -0.91
C SER A 219 5.88 -8.97 -0.53
N VAL A 220 4.96 -9.00 -1.48
CA VAL A 220 3.62 -9.57 -1.29
C VAL A 220 3.47 -10.78 -2.19
N PHE A 221 2.93 -11.86 -1.64
CA PHE A 221 2.63 -13.07 -2.39
C PHE A 221 1.15 -13.40 -2.25
N ALA A 222 0.49 -13.62 -3.38
CA ALA A 222 -0.82 -14.24 -3.37
C ALA A 222 -0.63 -15.71 -3.01
N THR A 223 -1.18 -16.13 -1.87
CA THR A 223 -0.95 -17.44 -1.31
C THR A 223 -2.26 -18.20 -1.16
N ALA A 224 -2.29 -19.42 -1.67
CA ALA A 224 -3.39 -20.36 -1.53
C ALA A 224 -2.84 -21.71 -1.10
N CYS A 225 -3.11 -22.12 0.14
CA CYS A 225 -2.65 -23.39 0.70
C CYS A 225 -3.85 -24.21 1.15
N ASP A 226 -3.88 -25.48 0.71
CA ASP A 226 -4.92 -26.45 1.10
C ASP A 226 -6.36 -25.90 0.95
N VAL A 227 -6.64 -25.28 -0.20
CA VAL A 227 -7.94 -24.68 -0.51
C VAL A 227 -8.61 -25.39 -1.68
N SER A 228 -9.94 -25.28 -1.78
CA SER A 228 -10.67 -25.76 -2.96
C SER A 228 -10.25 -24.99 -4.22
N GLU A 229 -10.44 -25.61 -5.39
CA GLU A 229 -10.21 -24.99 -6.69
C GLU A 229 -10.97 -23.64 -6.82
N GLU A 230 -12.23 -23.58 -6.43
CA GLU A 230 -13.00 -22.34 -6.44
C GLU A 230 -12.32 -21.24 -5.61
N ARG A 231 -11.76 -21.58 -4.48
CA ARG A 231 -11.06 -20.62 -3.62
C ARG A 231 -9.73 -20.22 -4.21
N TYR A 232 -9.01 -21.14 -4.84
CA TYR A 232 -7.78 -20.83 -5.61
C TYR A 232 -8.08 -19.83 -6.72
N LEU A 233 -9.06 -20.10 -7.55
CA LEU A 233 -9.45 -19.20 -8.65
C LEU A 233 -9.81 -17.79 -8.15
N LYS A 234 -10.53 -17.68 -7.04
CA LYS A 234 -10.85 -16.37 -6.43
C LYS A 234 -9.66 -15.67 -5.83
N LEU A 235 -8.76 -16.38 -5.18
CA LEU A 235 -7.60 -15.77 -4.49
C LEU A 235 -6.48 -15.38 -5.43
N ILE A 236 -6.21 -16.18 -6.45
CA ILE A 236 -5.06 -16.04 -7.35
C ILE A 236 -5.49 -15.52 -8.71
N VAL A 237 -6.30 -16.29 -9.45
CA VAL A 237 -6.66 -15.99 -10.84
C VAL A 237 -7.45 -14.69 -10.95
N ALA A 238 -8.55 -14.56 -10.21
CA ALA A 238 -9.37 -13.35 -10.24
C ALA A 238 -8.56 -12.10 -9.86
N ARG A 239 -7.64 -12.24 -8.91
CA ARG A 239 -6.79 -11.13 -8.46
C ARG A 239 -5.82 -10.69 -9.55
N LEU A 240 -5.08 -11.61 -10.15
CA LEU A 240 -4.16 -11.31 -11.24
C LEU A 240 -4.91 -10.74 -12.45
N ALA A 241 -5.99 -11.40 -12.87
CA ALA A 241 -6.82 -10.97 -13.99
C ALA A 241 -7.36 -9.55 -13.80
N THR A 242 -7.80 -9.18 -12.59
CA THR A 242 -8.24 -7.83 -12.28
C THR A 242 -7.14 -6.79 -12.48
N TYR A 243 -5.91 -7.08 -12.08
CA TYR A 243 -4.79 -6.15 -12.32
C TYR A 243 -4.46 -6.04 -13.80
N LEU A 244 -4.45 -7.15 -14.53
CA LEU A 244 -4.18 -7.18 -15.97
C LEU A 244 -5.28 -6.48 -16.79
N GLN A 245 -6.52 -6.51 -16.31
CA GLN A 245 -7.65 -5.82 -16.95
C GLN A 245 -7.48 -4.30 -16.98
N ILE A 246 -6.83 -3.71 -15.96
CA ILE A 246 -6.74 -2.25 -15.79
C ILE A 246 -5.73 -1.65 -16.78
N PRO A 247 -6.14 -0.72 -17.69
CA PRO A 247 -5.22 -0.06 -18.60
C PRO A 247 -4.13 0.72 -17.86
N GLY A 248 -2.90 0.62 -18.35
CA GLY A 248 -1.70 1.20 -17.76
C GLY A 248 -1.14 0.41 -16.58
N TYR A 249 -1.98 -0.22 -15.77
CA TYR A 249 -1.54 -1.04 -14.65
C TYR A 249 -1.06 -2.43 -15.13
N GLY A 250 -1.86 -3.09 -15.97
CA GLY A 250 -1.48 -4.38 -16.56
C GLY A 250 -0.18 -4.28 -17.39
N GLU A 251 -0.05 -3.23 -18.19
CA GLU A 251 1.18 -2.97 -18.94
C GLU A 251 2.39 -2.77 -18.02
N ALA A 252 2.23 -2.05 -16.93
CA ALA A 252 3.32 -1.87 -15.97
C ALA A 252 3.72 -3.19 -15.32
N LEU A 253 2.76 -4.05 -14.97
CA LEU A 253 3.02 -5.36 -14.37
C LEU A 253 3.69 -6.32 -15.36
N VAL A 254 3.21 -6.33 -16.61
CA VAL A 254 3.82 -7.12 -17.69
C VAL A 254 5.26 -6.69 -17.95
N ASN A 255 5.51 -5.38 -18.03
CA ASN A 255 6.84 -4.83 -18.29
C ASN A 255 7.85 -5.18 -17.20
N VAL A 256 7.49 -5.05 -15.93
CA VAL A 256 8.44 -5.33 -14.83
C VAL A 256 8.74 -6.82 -14.68
N ASN A 257 7.82 -7.69 -15.10
CA ASN A 257 8.03 -9.13 -15.08
C ASN A 257 8.68 -9.68 -16.37
N GLY A 258 8.86 -8.87 -17.41
CA GLY A 258 9.30 -9.32 -18.72
C GLY A 258 8.30 -10.26 -19.39
N TRP A 259 7.01 -10.17 -19.04
CA TRP A 259 5.96 -10.97 -19.67
C TRP A 259 5.61 -10.45 -21.06
N ASP A 260 4.93 -11.28 -21.84
CA ASP A 260 4.57 -10.94 -23.22
C ASP A 260 3.40 -9.96 -23.28
N MET A 261 3.62 -8.85 -23.96
CA MET A 261 2.60 -7.80 -24.13
C MET A 261 1.47 -8.24 -25.07
N ASP A 262 1.74 -9.08 -26.06
CA ASP A 262 0.72 -9.58 -26.98
C ASP A 262 -0.23 -10.52 -26.25
N THR A 263 0.25 -11.30 -25.31
CA THR A 263 -0.56 -12.12 -24.40
C THR A 263 -1.48 -11.25 -23.56
N LEU A 264 -1.03 -10.12 -23.00
CA LEU A 264 -1.88 -9.18 -22.29
C LEU A 264 -3.00 -8.63 -23.20
N GLN A 265 -2.67 -8.29 -24.44
CA GLN A 265 -3.68 -7.78 -25.39
C GLN A 265 -4.67 -8.86 -25.80
N ALA A 266 -4.22 -10.10 -25.96
CA ALA A 266 -5.09 -11.24 -26.25
C ALA A 266 -6.05 -11.51 -25.08
N PHE A 267 -5.55 -11.53 -23.84
CA PHE A 267 -6.36 -11.65 -22.62
C PHE A 267 -7.48 -10.61 -22.57
N ARG A 268 -7.17 -9.33 -22.79
CA ARG A 268 -8.16 -8.25 -22.75
C ARG A 268 -9.21 -8.33 -23.85
N LYS A 269 -8.86 -8.92 -25.00
CA LYS A 269 -9.76 -9.12 -26.13
C LYS A 269 -10.55 -10.41 -26.05
N ALA A 270 -10.21 -11.31 -25.14
CA ALA A 270 -10.96 -12.54 -24.95
C ALA A 270 -12.43 -12.22 -24.69
N PRO A 271 -13.39 -12.89 -25.38
CA PRO A 271 -14.82 -12.54 -25.28
C PRO A 271 -15.32 -12.50 -23.84
N ILE A 272 -14.87 -13.43 -23.02
CA ILE A 272 -15.23 -13.52 -21.62
C ILE A 272 -14.77 -12.29 -20.82
N VAL A 273 -13.55 -11.83 -21.01
CA VAL A 273 -13.00 -10.66 -20.32
C VAL A 273 -13.62 -9.36 -20.85
N ALA A 274 -13.76 -9.26 -22.16
CA ALA A 274 -14.33 -8.08 -22.83
C ALA A 274 -15.82 -7.84 -22.49
N SER A 275 -16.54 -8.89 -22.12
CA SER A 275 -17.96 -8.79 -21.71
C SER A 275 -18.17 -8.35 -20.26
N MET A 276 -17.14 -8.37 -19.42
CA MET A 276 -17.25 -8.02 -18.01
C MET A 276 -17.39 -6.51 -17.81
N THR A 277 -18.43 -6.10 -17.10
CA THR A 277 -18.73 -4.67 -16.83
C THR A 277 -18.26 -4.20 -15.46
N GLY A 278 -17.23 -4.82 -14.91
CA GLY A 278 -16.66 -4.50 -13.60
C GLY A 278 -15.29 -5.12 -13.39
N ALA A 279 -14.76 -4.99 -12.19
CA ALA A 279 -13.53 -5.68 -11.82
C ALA A 279 -13.76 -7.19 -11.78
N ILE A 280 -12.89 -7.96 -12.42
CA ILE A 280 -13.04 -9.43 -12.56
C ILE A 280 -13.23 -10.10 -11.21
N ASP A 281 -12.46 -9.71 -10.18
CA ASP A 281 -12.58 -10.25 -8.82
C ASP A 281 -13.92 -9.97 -8.12
N SER A 282 -14.73 -9.07 -8.68
CA SER A 282 -16.05 -8.68 -8.14
C SER A 282 -17.21 -9.28 -8.91
N VAL A 283 -17.05 -9.49 -10.22
CA VAL A 283 -18.17 -9.85 -11.11
C VAL A 283 -18.07 -11.25 -11.68
N ALA A 284 -16.86 -11.83 -11.79
CA ALA A 284 -16.69 -13.14 -12.42
C ALA A 284 -17.24 -14.28 -11.55
N SER A 285 -18.00 -15.16 -12.19
CA SER A 285 -18.43 -16.43 -11.63
C SER A 285 -17.28 -17.45 -11.57
N TYR A 286 -17.49 -18.55 -10.85
CA TYR A 286 -16.52 -19.65 -10.82
C TYR A 286 -16.18 -20.19 -12.21
N THR A 287 -17.21 -20.41 -13.04
CA THR A 287 -17.03 -20.94 -14.41
C THR A 287 -16.23 -20.00 -15.29
N GLU A 288 -16.49 -18.69 -15.20
CA GLU A 288 -15.74 -17.67 -15.94
C GLU A 288 -14.28 -17.57 -15.47
N LEU A 289 -14.03 -17.72 -14.18
CA LEU A 289 -12.66 -17.74 -13.65
C LEU A 289 -11.89 -18.98 -14.11
N ALA A 290 -12.54 -20.14 -14.16
CA ALA A 290 -11.92 -21.37 -14.68
C ALA A 290 -11.63 -21.32 -16.20
N GLU A 291 -12.38 -20.50 -16.96
CA GLU A 291 -12.08 -20.25 -18.37
C GLU A 291 -10.94 -19.23 -18.57
N ILE A 292 -10.73 -18.35 -17.61
CA ILE A 292 -9.64 -17.36 -17.64
C ILE A 292 -8.30 -17.98 -17.23
N ASP A 293 -8.29 -18.98 -16.31
CA ASP A 293 -7.09 -19.63 -15.81
C ASP A 293 -6.32 -20.36 -16.91
#